data_23893cc8dff2baaf53a138d142936980
#
_entry.id   23893cc8dff2baaf53a138d142936980
#
_cell.length_a   1.000
_cell.length_b   1.000
_cell.length_c   1.000
_cell.angle_alpha   90.00
_cell.angle_beta   90.00
_cell.angle_gamma   90.00
#
_symmetry.space_group_name_H-M   'P 1'
#
loop_
_entity.id
_entity.type
_entity.pdbx_description
1 polymer ?
#
loop_
_entity_poly.entity_id
_entity_poly.type
_entity_poly.pdbx_seq_one_letter_code
_entity_poly.pdbx_strand_id
1 'polypeptide(L)'
;MYELTFLLNEESELKSIKSLLESLEGKIVNERNWGELPLAYSIKKQNQAKYFTWKIQIATNKILEFKRKLNFNEKLLRYLLLKVEEK
;
A
#
# COMPACT_ATOMS: atom_id res chain seq x y z
N MET A 1 -11.76 -0.02 -9.38
CA MET A 1 -10.64 0.78 -8.86
C MET A 1 -10.56 0.64 -7.35
N TYR A 2 -9.38 0.67 -6.79
CA TYR A 2 -9.17 0.50 -5.37
C TYR A 2 -8.29 1.63 -4.84
N GLU A 3 -8.42 1.92 -3.57
CA GLU A 3 -7.56 2.87 -2.88
C GLU A 3 -6.77 2.13 -1.83
N LEU A 4 -5.45 2.17 -1.94
CA LEU A 4 -4.54 1.52 -1.01
C LEU A 4 -3.86 2.58 -0.17
N THR A 5 -4.11 2.56 1.13
CA THR A 5 -3.42 3.40 2.09
C THR A 5 -2.50 2.52 2.90
N PHE A 6 -1.24 2.91 3.01
CA PHE A 6 -0.29 2.06 3.71
C PHE A 6 0.78 2.88 4.42
N LEU A 7 1.37 2.26 5.43
CA LEU A 7 2.44 2.83 6.24
C LEU A 7 3.70 1.99 6.08
N LEU A 8 4.80 2.66 5.76
CA LEU A 8 6.11 2.01 5.62
C LEU A 8 7.14 2.76 6.44
N ASN A 9 8.15 2.04 6.93
CA ASN A 9 9.29 2.67 7.54
C ASN A 9 10.45 2.86 6.55
N GLU A 10 10.40 2.22 5.39
CA GLU A 10 11.44 2.32 4.36
C GLU A 10 10.84 2.60 2.99
N GLU A 11 11.29 3.67 2.34
CA GLU A 11 10.81 4.02 1.01
C GLU A 11 11.20 3.00 -0.06
N SER A 12 12.27 2.26 0.16
CA SER A 12 12.71 1.24 -0.79
C SER A 12 11.63 0.20 -1.05
N GLU A 13 10.72 0.00 -0.11
CA GLU A 13 9.63 -0.95 -0.28
C GLU A 13 8.58 -0.50 -1.29
N LEU A 14 8.56 0.79 -1.64
CA LEU A 14 7.63 1.28 -2.65
C LEU A 14 7.84 0.57 -3.98
N LYS A 15 9.10 0.32 -4.34
CA LYS A 15 9.42 -0.39 -5.58
C LYS A 15 8.90 -1.82 -5.55
N SER A 16 9.02 -2.48 -4.41
CA SER A 16 8.52 -3.84 -4.24
C SER A 16 7.01 -3.91 -4.41
N ILE A 17 6.31 -2.96 -3.81
CA ILE A 17 4.85 -2.90 -3.92
C ILE A 17 4.42 -2.60 -5.34
N LYS A 18 5.10 -1.68 -6.01
CA LYS A 18 4.82 -1.36 -7.42
C LYS A 18 5.05 -2.58 -8.32
N SER A 19 6.16 -3.27 -8.13
CA SER A 19 6.48 -4.46 -8.90
C SER A 19 5.44 -5.55 -8.69
N LEU A 20 5.00 -5.73 -7.47
CA LEU A 20 3.95 -6.68 -7.14
C LEU A 20 2.66 -6.34 -7.88
N LEU A 21 2.28 -5.07 -7.86
CA LEU A 21 1.07 -4.62 -8.55
C LEU A 21 1.16 -4.87 -10.05
N GLU A 22 2.31 -4.54 -10.64
CA GLU A 22 2.53 -4.75 -12.07
C GLU A 22 2.50 -6.23 -12.45
N SER A 23 3.02 -7.10 -11.57
CA SER A 23 3.02 -8.54 -11.83
C SER A 23 1.60 -9.10 -11.85
N LEU A 24 0.65 -8.42 -11.25
CA LEU A 24 -0.76 -8.79 -11.24
C LEU A 24 -1.57 -7.99 -12.26
N GLU A 25 -0.88 -7.36 -13.21
CA GLU A 25 -1.47 -6.55 -14.28
C GLU A 25 -2.24 -5.34 -13.76
N GLY A 26 -1.86 -4.86 -12.59
CA GLY A 26 -2.44 -3.67 -12.02
C GLY A 26 -1.71 -2.41 -12.47
N LYS A 27 -2.36 -1.27 -12.28
CA LYS A 27 -1.80 0.03 -12.60
C LYS A 27 -2.02 1.01 -11.47
N ILE A 28 -1.07 1.92 -11.28
CA ILE A 28 -1.24 3.01 -10.32
C ILE A 28 -1.84 4.20 -11.09
N VAL A 29 -3.03 4.59 -10.68
CA VAL A 29 -3.74 5.71 -11.31
C VAL A 29 -3.31 7.03 -10.71
N ASN A 30 -3.11 7.04 -9.38
CA ASN A 30 -2.72 8.24 -8.67
C ASN A 30 -1.91 7.84 -7.45
N GLU A 31 -0.90 8.64 -7.13
CA GLU A 31 -0.05 8.43 -5.96
C GLU A 31 -0.09 9.69 -5.11
N ARG A 32 -0.22 9.51 -3.79
CA ARG A 32 -0.14 10.61 -2.86
C ARG A 32 0.80 10.24 -1.72
N ASN A 33 1.77 11.09 -1.47
CA ASN A 33 2.72 10.92 -0.39
C ASN A 33 2.37 11.93 0.71
N TRP A 34 1.93 11.43 1.86
CA TRP A 34 1.57 12.28 2.98
C TRP A 34 2.77 12.70 3.82
N GLY A 35 3.93 12.11 3.54
CA GLY A 35 5.13 12.36 4.31
C GLY A 35 5.24 11.44 5.52
N GLU A 36 6.12 11.83 6.43
CA GLU A 36 6.37 11.06 7.64
C GLU A 36 5.48 11.58 8.76
N LEU A 37 4.71 10.68 9.36
CA LEU A 37 3.78 11.01 10.44
C LEU A 37 4.19 10.31 11.71
N PRO A 38 4.10 10.99 12.88
CA PRO A 38 4.33 10.34 14.15
C PRO A 38 3.20 9.37 14.44
N LEU A 39 3.53 8.22 14.99
CA LEU A 39 2.55 7.23 15.40
C LEU A 39 2.13 7.48 16.84
N ALA A 40 0.84 7.33 17.12
CA ALA A 40 0.33 7.51 18.48
C ALA A 40 0.92 6.48 19.44
N TYR A 41 1.29 5.33 18.90
CA TYR A 41 1.96 4.26 19.65
C TYR A 41 2.92 3.54 18.70
N SER A 42 3.90 2.85 19.26
CA SER A 42 4.89 2.15 18.45
C SER A 42 4.27 0.95 17.74
N ILE A 43 4.55 0.84 16.44
CA ILE A 43 4.22 -0.34 15.67
C ILE A 43 5.54 -0.97 15.26
N LYS A 44 5.78 -2.22 15.66
CA LYS A 44 7.03 -2.93 15.39
C LYS A 44 8.25 -2.11 15.82
N LYS A 45 8.14 -1.43 16.96
CA LYS A 45 9.18 -0.57 17.53
C LYS A 45 9.49 0.67 16.69
N GLN A 46 8.56 1.08 15.83
CA GLN A 46 8.68 2.30 15.06
C GLN A 46 7.78 3.37 15.64
N ASN A 47 8.31 4.56 15.83
CA ASN A 47 7.55 5.70 16.34
C ASN A 47 7.04 6.61 15.24
N GLN A 48 7.59 6.45 14.04
CA GLN A 48 7.21 7.25 12.88
C GLN A 48 7.09 6.33 11.68
N ALA A 49 6.26 6.74 10.73
CA ALA A 49 6.09 5.98 9.51
C ALA A 49 5.80 6.91 8.35
N LYS A 50 6.17 6.48 7.16
CA LYS A 50 5.84 7.20 5.93
C LYS A 50 4.48 6.74 5.46
N TYR A 51 3.63 7.68 5.15
CA TYR A 51 2.23 7.46 4.85
C TYR A 51 1.97 7.72 3.37
N PHE A 52 1.35 6.75 2.71
CA PHE A 52 1.07 6.83 1.28
C PHE A 52 -0.34 6.39 0.98
N THR A 53 -0.95 7.02 -0.02
CA THR A 53 -2.24 6.59 -0.56
C THR A 53 -2.11 6.49 -2.07
N TRP A 54 -2.41 5.32 -2.61
CA TRP A 54 -2.37 5.08 -4.05
C TRP A 54 -3.77 4.68 -4.53
N LYS A 55 -4.20 5.29 -5.63
CA LYS A 55 -5.37 4.77 -6.35
C LYS A 55 -4.84 3.81 -7.40
N ILE A 56 -5.31 2.59 -7.33
CA ILE A 56 -4.83 1.52 -8.20
C ILE A 56 -5.98 0.90 -8.97
N GLN A 57 -5.67 0.41 -10.15
CA GLN A 57 -6.60 -0.31 -10.98
C GLN A 57 -6.09 -1.73 -11.14
N ILE A 58 -6.87 -2.70 -10.69
CA ILE A 58 -6.48 -4.10 -10.73
C ILE A 58 -7.75 -4.94 -10.87
N ALA A 59 -7.62 -6.08 -11.53
CA ALA A 59 -8.75 -6.99 -11.72
C ALA A 59 -9.22 -7.55 -10.37
N THR A 60 -10.53 -7.68 -10.21
CA THR A 60 -11.12 -8.16 -8.97
C THR A 60 -10.62 -9.56 -8.60
N ASN A 61 -10.40 -10.41 -9.58
CA ASN A 61 -9.91 -11.75 -9.31
C ASN A 61 -8.45 -11.81 -8.88
N LYS A 62 -7.72 -10.70 -9.01
CA LYS A 62 -6.32 -10.64 -8.60
C LYS A 62 -6.11 -9.87 -7.32
N ILE A 63 -7.14 -9.16 -6.85
CA ILE A 63 -7.01 -8.33 -5.66
C ILE A 63 -6.74 -9.17 -4.40
N LEU A 64 -7.31 -10.35 -4.32
CA LEU A 64 -7.08 -11.25 -3.18
C LEU A 64 -5.63 -11.69 -3.10
N GLU A 65 -5.02 -11.97 -4.25
CA GLU A 65 -3.61 -12.33 -4.29
C GLU A 65 -2.73 -11.16 -3.89
N PHE A 66 -3.09 -9.96 -4.34
CA PHE A 66 -2.38 -8.75 -3.95
C PHE A 66 -2.42 -8.56 -2.43
N LYS A 67 -3.60 -8.69 -1.82
CA LYS A 67 -3.76 -8.60 -0.38
C LYS A 67 -2.91 -9.64 0.35
N ARG A 68 -2.92 -10.87 -0.15
CA ARG A 68 -2.15 -11.94 0.47
C ARG A 68 -0.68 -11.61 0.51
N LYS A 69 -0.15 -11.11 -0.59
CA LYS A 69 1.26 -10.76 -0.66
C LYS A 69 1.61 -9.55 0.18
N LEU A 70 0.69 -8.60 0.32
CA LEU A 70 0.88 -7.48 1.22
C LEU A 70 0.97 -7.96 2.67
N ASN A 71 0.16 -8.94 3.04
CA ASN A 71 0.21 -9.50 4.39
C ASN A 71 1.53 -10.19 4.71
N PHE A 72 2.22 -10.70 3.70
CA PHE A 72 3.52 -11.32 3.88
C PHE A 72 4.68 -10.34 3.90
N ASN A 73 4.44 -9.09 3.58
CA ASN A 73 5.49 -8.08 3.57
C ASN A 73 5.73 -7.56 5.00
N GLU A 74 6.82 -8.01 5.61
CA GLU A 74 7.15 -7.65 6.99
C GLU A 74 7.52 -6.18 7.15
N LYS A 75 7.95 -5.53 6.08
CA LYS A 75 8.34 -4.11 6.15
C LYS A 75 7.15 -3.18 6.01
N LEU A 76 6.02 -3.71 5.60
CA LEU A 76 4.76 -2.96 5.54
C LEU A 76 4.15 -2.96 6.94
N LEU A 77 4.10 -1.80 7.57
CA LEU A 77 3.64 -1.70 8.95
C LEU A 77 2.14 -1.90 9.07
N ARG A 78 1.40 -1.27 8.15
CA ARG A 78 -0.07 -1.36 8.15
C ARG A 78 -0.58 -0.95 6.80
N TYR A 79 -1.68 -1.51 6.37
CA TYR A 79 -2.33 -1.09 5.13
C TYR A 79 -3.84 -1.19 5.24
N LEU A 80 -4.51 -0.41 4.41
CA LEU A 80 -5.96 -0.44 4.27
C LEU A 80 -6.28 -0.40 2.78
N LEU A 81 -7.02 -1.38 2.30
CA LEU A 81 -7.41 -1.45 0.90
C LEU A 81 -8.92 -1.33 0.78
N LEU A 82 -9.37 -0.32 0.08
CA LEU A 82 -10.79 -0.02 -0.09
C LEU A 82 -11.16 -0.05 -1.56
N LYS A 83 -12.37 -0.51 -1.85
CA LYS A 83 -12.91 -0.43 -3.19
C LYS A 83 -13.49 0.97 -3.39
N VAL A 84 -13.07 1.61 -4.46
CA VAL A 84 -13.54 2.96 -4.81
C VAL A 84 -14.36 2.87 -6.08
N GLU A 85 -15.56 3.42 -6.04
CA GLU A 85 -16.38 3.47 -7.24
C GLU A 85 -15.93 4.62 -8.12
N GLU A 86 -15.78 4.32 -9.39
CA GLU A 86 -15.41 5.30 -10.38
C GLU A 86 -16.66 5.85 -11.02
N LYS A 87 -16.78 7.16 -11.02
CA LYS A 87 -17.91 7.80 -11.69
C LYS A 87 -17.46 8.40 -13.01
#